data_c063303ee1d084a40a7879e64521a19a
#
_entry.id   c063303ee1d084a40a7879e64521a19a
#
_cell.length_a   1.000
_cell.length_b   1.000
_cell.length_c   1.000
_cell.angle_alpha   90.00
_cell.angle_beta   90.00
_cell.angle_gamma   90.00
#
_symmetry.space_group_name_H-M   'P 1'
#
loop_
_entity.id
_entity.type
_entity.pdbx_description
1 polymer ?
#
loop_
_entity_poly.entity_id
_entity_poly.type
_entity_poly.pdbx_seq_one_letter_code
_entity_poly.pdbx_strand_id
1 'polypeptide(L)'
;MYNPSSFRMKDADAVRAFVTHNNFGLLVSQTVEGEWLATHIPWVWAPDADTPQLLGHVARANPHWRHLSGASVLVVFTGPHCYISPRWYEAGLEVPTWDYTAVHATGRARLLTDDELTQQVESLVAFHEPDAPLLQQLDHPDIVAQRQAIVGIAVEVEHLEGKQKLNQNRPAEQRARVVRVLADSVHESERAIAALIRATMPSSAEEASD
;
A
#
# COMPACT_ATOMS: atom_id res chain seq x y z
N MET A 1 -4.38 -9.38 -8.85
CA MET A 1 -5.24 -8.39 -9.58
C MET A 1 -5.09 -8.53 -11.09
N TYR A 2 -5.99 -7.95 -11.93
CA TYR A 2 -5.73 -7.81 -13.36
C TYR A 2 -4.61 -6.77 -13.56
N ASN A 3 -3.42 -7.21 -14.04
CA ASN A 3 -2.22 -6.41 -14.05
C ASN A 3 -1.40 -6.61 -15.34
N PRO A 4 -1.79 -5.94 -16.45
CA PRO A 4 -1.03 -5.95 -17.69
C PRO A 4 0.43 -5.56 -17.50
N SER A 5 1.33 -6.13 -18.28
CA SER A 5 2.78 -5.92 -18.16
C SER A 5 3.20 -4.45 -18.23
N SER A 6 2.46 -3.62 -19.01
CA SER A 6 2.69 -2.18 -19.15
C SER A 6 2.41 -1.39 -17.86
N PHE A 7 1.61 -1.93 -16.95
CA PHE A 7 1.23 -1.27 -15.70
C PHE A 7 1.83 -1.93 -14.45
N ARG A 8 2.58 -3.00 -14.63
CA ARG A 8 3.17 -3.74 -13.51
C ARG A 8 4.37 -3.01 -12.93
N MET A 9 4.41 -2.85 -11.62
CA MET A 9 5.63 -2.50 -10.90
C MET A 9 6.56 -3.71 -10.95
N LYS A 10 7.70 -3.59 -11.63
CA LYS A 10 8.62 -4.72 -11.89
C LYS A 10 9.68 -4.87 -10.81
N ASP A 11 10.03 -3.79 -10.16
CA ASP A 11 11.04 -3.73 -9.12
C ASP A 11 10.42 -4.11 -7.77
N ALA A 12 10.94 -5.16 -7.16
CA ALA A 12 10.47 -5.65 -5.86
C ALA A 12 10.72 -4.63 -4.74
N ASP A 13 11.83 -3.90 -4.79
CA ASP A 13 12.16 -2.88 -3.80
C ASP A 13 11.22 -1.67 -3.92
N ALA A 14 10.87 -1.28 -5.14
CA ALA A 14 9.86 -0.24 -5.38
C ALA A 14 8.47 -0.66 -4.85
N VAL A 15 8.08 -1.94 -4.99
CA VAL A 15 6.81 -2.45 -4.43
C VAL A 15 6.86 -2.43 -2.90
N ARG A 16 7.97 -2.83 -2.28
CA ARG A 16 8.14 -2.77 -0.82
C ARG A 16 8.11 -1.32 -0.32
N ALA A 17 8.80 -0.41 -0.98
CA ALA A 17 8.80 1.03 -0.66
C ALA A 17 7.39 1.62 -0.79
N PHE A 18 6.63 1.23 -1.82
CA PHE A 18 5.23 1.64 -1.97
C PHE A 18 4.38 1.24 -0.75
N VAL A 19 4.48 -0.02 -0.30
CA VAL A 19 3.76 -0.51 0.89
C VAL A 19 4.18 0.29 2.12
N THR A 20 5.47 0.57 2.29
CA THR A 20 5.98 1.37 3.41
C THR A 20 5.39 2.78 3.44
N HIS A 21 5.31 3.45 2.28
CA HIS A 21 4.77 4.80 2.19
C HIS A 21 3.23 4.86 2.29
N ASN A 22 2.54 3.80 1.90
CA ASN A 22 1.08 3.69 1.91
C ASN A 22 0.64 2.61 2.90
N ASN A 23 1.21 2.60 4.09
CA ASN A 23 1.14 1.49 5.03
C ASN A 23 -0.21 1.28 5.73
N PHE A 24 -1.20 2.16 5.54
CA PHE A 24 -2.57 1.98 6.03
C PHE A 24 -3.37 1.15 5.02
N GLY A 25 -3.31 -0.18 5.20
CA GLY A 25 -3.87 -1.15 4.24
C GLY A 25 -5.16 -1.79 4.71
N LEU A 26 -5.95 -2.28 3.75
CA LEU A 26 -7.19 -3.02 3.98
C LEU A 26 -6.89 -4.53 4.05
N LEU A 27 -7.06 -5.14 5.23
CA LEU A 27 -7.06 -6.58 5.42
C LEU A 27 -8.42 -7.16 5.03
N VAL A 28 -8.41 -8.15 4.14
CA VAL A 28 -9.62 -8.86 3.69
C VAL A 28 -9.42 -10.36 3.89
N SER A 29 -10.42 -11.01 4.49
CA SER A 29 -10.48 -12.46 4.62
C SER A 29 -11.92 -12.97 4.52
N GLN A 30 -12.09 -14.28 4.62
CA GLN A 30 -13.40 -14.91 4.75
C GLN A 30 -13.48 -15.72 6.04
N THR A 31 -14.67 -15.77 6.64
CA THR A 31 -14.97 -16.75 7.69
C THR A 31 -15.09 -18.15 7.10
N VAL A 32 -15.16 -19.17 7.92
CA VAL A 32 -15.39 -20.55 7.47
C VAL A 32 -16.77 -20.74 6.82
N GLU A 33 -17.73 -19.86 7.13
CA GLU A 33 -19.06 -19.82 6.52
C GLU A 33 -19.07 -19.04 5.20
N GLY A 34 -17.92 -18.42 4.80
CA GLY A 34 -17.78 -17.68 3.55
C GLY A 34 -18.15 -16.19 3.65
N GLU A 35 -18.40 -15.67 4.83
CA GLU A 35 -18.66 -14.24 5.02
C GLU A 35 -17.37 -13.42 4.86
N TRP A 36 -17.46 -12.29 4.14
CA TRP A 36 -16.35 -11.39 3.98
C TRP A 36 -16.14 -10.50 5.19
N LEU A 37 -14.90 -10.44 5.65
CA LEU A 37 -14.44 -9.53 6.68
C LEU A 37 -13.40 -8.58 6.08
N ALA A 38 -13.49 -7.29 6.44
CA ALA A 38 -12.56 -6.27 6.00
C ALA A 38 -12.23 -5.29 7.14
N THR A 39 -10.95 -5.02 7.36
CA THR A 39 -10.48 -4.11 8.43
C THR A 39 -9.30 -3.29 7.92
N HIS A 40 -9.38 -1.97 8.05
CA HIS A 40 -8.25 -1.08 7.77
C HIS A 40 -7.32 -1.04 8.98
N ILE A 41 -6.04 -1.32 8.79
CA ILE A 41 -5.01 -1.27 9.83
C ILE A 41 -3.68 -0.79 9.26
N PRO A 42 -2.83 -0.15 10.07
CA PRO A 42 -1.46 0.16 9.68
C PRO A 42 -0.60 -1.11 9.68
N TRP A 43 0.32 -1.20 8.71
CA TRP A 43 1.22 -2.32 8.54
C TRP A 43 2.67 -1.87 8.56
N VAL A 44 3.55 -2.70 9.09
CA VAL A 44 5.00 -2.57 8.95
C VAL A 44 5.59 -3.88 8.44
N TRP A 45 6.73 -3.81 7.74
CA TRP A 45 7.47 -5.01 7.39
C TRP A 45 8.20 -5.56 8.62
N ALA A 46 8.21 -6.89 8.78
CA ALA A 46 9.07 -7.52 9.77
C ALA A 46 10.55 -7.30 9.38
N PRO A 47 11.40 -6.76 10.27
CA PRO A 47 12.76 -6.36 9.92
C PRO A 47 13.67 -7.54 9.56
N ASP A 48 13.57 -8.65 10.28
CA ASP A 48 14.54 -9.77 10.24
C ASP A 48 13.92 -11.11 9.85
N ALA A 49 12.79 -11.10 9.13
CA ALA A 49 12.14 -12.34 8.73
C ALA A 49 12.81 -12.95 7.48
N ASP A 50 13.07 -14.25 7.50
CA ASP A 50 13.61 -15.02 6.36
C ASP A 50 12.69 -14.93 5.13
N THR A 51 11.39 -14.79 5.36
CA THR A 51 10.37 -14.55 4.34
C THR A 51 9.67 -13.23 4.58
N PRO A 52 9.22 -12.50 3.53
CA PRO A 52 8.53 -11.23 3.70
C PRO A 52 7.28 -11.37 4.56
N GLN A 53 7.21 -10.63 5.66
CA GLN A 53 6.04 -10.61 6.54
C GLN A 53 5.56 -9.18 6.77
N LEU A 54 4.24 -9.00 6.73
CA LEU A 54 3.55 -7.78 7.14
C LEU A 54 3.04 -7.96 8.56
N LEU A 55 3.35 -7.03 9.44
CA LEU A 55 2.93 -7.03 10.83
C LEU A 55 1.95 -5.88 11.06
N GLY A 56 0.85 -6.17 11.75
CA GLY A 56 -0.16 -5.19 12.13
C GLY A 56 -0.91 -5.64 13.38
N HIS A 57 -1.90 -4.87 13.80
CA HIS A 57 -2.76 -5.26 14.92
C HIS A 57 -4.18 -4.71 14.75
N VAL A 58 -5.12 -5.35 15.43
CA VAL A 58 -6.51 -4.90 15.54
C VAL A 58 -6.91 -4.75 17.00
N ALA A 59 -7.92 -3.95 17.28
CA ALA A 59 -8.52 -3.94 18.61
C ALA A 59 -9.05 -5.36 18.97
N ARG A 60 -8.85 -5.82 20.19
CA ARG A 60 -9.35 -7.11 20.65
C ARG A 60 -10.88 -7.23 20.56
N ALA A 61 -11.58 -6.10 20.63
CA ALA A 61 -13.02 -6.03 20.43
C ALA A 61 -13.46 -6.26 18.96
N ASN A 62 -12.56 -6.08 17.98
CA ASN A 62 -12.85 -6.39 16.58
C ASN A 62 -12.80 -7.92 16.37
N PRO A 63 -13.91 -8.59 16.02
CA PRO A 63 -13.93 -10.05 15.93
C PRO A 63 -13.11 -10.64 14.77
N HIS A 64 -12.65 -9.85 13.83
CA HIS A 64 -11.92 -10.29 12.63
C HIS A 64 -10.74 -11.22 12.98
N TRP A 65 -9.97 -10.92 14.02
CA TRP A 65 -8.80 -11.71 14.42
C TRP A 65 -9.11 -13.17 14.73
N ARG A 66 -10.35 -13.49 15.14
CA ARG A 66 -10.77 -14.87 15.49
C ARG A 66 -10.80 -15.80 14.28
N HIS A 67 -10.82 -15.24 13.07
CA HIS A 67 -10.90 -15.94 11.80
C HIS A 67 -9.57 -15.92 11.02
N LEU A 68 -8.48 -15.43 11.62
CA LEU A 68 -7.22 -15.20 10.89
C LEU A 68 -6.18 -16.31 11.05
N SER A 69 -6.24 -17.12 12.11
CA SER A 69 -5.21 -18.15 12.33
C SER A 69 -5.20 -19.20 11.21
N GLY A 70 -4.14 -19.19 10.38
CA GLY A 70 -3.99 -20.04 9.21
C GLY A 70 -4.83 -19.67 8.00
N ALA A 71 -5.60 -18.57 8.07
CA ALA A 71 -6.43 -18.12 6.97
C ALA A 71 -5.63 -17.54 5.80
N SER A 72 -6.09 -17.79 4.58
CA SER A 72 -5.64 -17.04 3.41
C SER A 72 -6.24 -15.65 3.45
N VAL A 73 -5.39 -14.64 3.27
CA VAL A 73 -5.80 -13.23 3.35
C VAL A 73 -5.29 -12.43 2.16
N LEU A 74 -5.96 -11.32 1.90
CA LEU A 74 -5.53 -10.28 0.99
C LEU A 74 -5.35 -8.98 1.78
N VAL A 75 -4.18 -8.33 1.64
CA VAL A 75 -3.97 -6.96 2.10
C VAL A 75 -3.86 -6.05 0.88
N VAL A 76 -4.68 -5.01 0.84
CA VAL A 76 -4.71 -4.02 -0.25
C VAL A 76 -4.13 -2.71 0.24
N PHE A 77 -3.08 -2.25 -0.42
CA PHE A 77 -2.51 -0.92 -0.22
C PHE A 77 -2.88 -0.04 -1.42
N THR A 78 -3.45 1.11 -1.15
CA THR A 78 -3.89 2.07 -2.18
C THR A 78 -3.06 3.34 -2.08
N GLY A 79 -2.46 3.74 -3.18
CA GLY A 79 -1.78 5.02 -3.30
C GLY A 79 -2.62 6.06 -4.05
N PRO A 80 -1.99 7.10 -4.61
CA PRO A 80 -2.66 8.13 -5.38
C PRO A 80 -3.50 7.55 -6.52
N HIS A 81 -4.64 8.18 -6.77
CA HIS A 81 -5.55 7.82 -7.85
C HIS A 81 -6.36 9.04 -8.28
N CYS A 82 -6.68 9.14 -9.56
CA CYS A 82 -7.55 10.19 -10.06
C CYS A 82 -8.26 9.79 -11.36
N TYR A 83 -9.35 10.49 -11.65
CA TYR A 83 -10.03 10.46 -12.93
C TYR A 83 -9.17 11.16 -14.00
N ILE A 84 -9.14 10.61 -15.21
CA ILE A 84 -8.46 11.18 -16.38
C ILE A 84 -9.50 11.51 -17.43
N SER A 85 -9.68 12.80 -17.71
CA SER A 85 -10.60 13.26 -18.74
C SER A 85 -10.02 13.02 -20.15
N PRO A 86 -10.82 12.50 -21.08
CA PRO A 86 -10.39 12.36 -22.47
C PRO A 86 -10.10 13.71 -23.15
N ARG A 87 -10.66 14.80 -22.64
CA ARG A 87 -10.42 16.15 -23.16
C ARG A 87 -8.95 16.58 -23.01
N TRP A 88 -8.24 16.02 -22.04
CA TRP A 88 -6.84 16.38 -21.78
C TRP A 88 -5.87 15.76 -22.78
N TYR A 89 -6.31 14.74 -23.53
CA TYR A 89 -5.49 14.15 -24.60
C TYR A 89 -5.45 15.00 -25.88
N GLU A 90 -6.48 15.85 -26.10
CA GLU A 90 -6.65 16.63 -27.34
C GLU A 90 -6.55 15.75 -28.60
N ALA A 91 -7.09 14.53 -28.54
CA ALA A 91 -6.95 13.48 -29.54
C ALA A 91 -8.31 12.86 -29.85
N GLY A 92 -9.09 13.49 -30.73
CA GLY A 92 -10.31 12.90 -31.30
C GLY A 92 -11.32 12.36 -30.27
N LEU A 93 -11.98 11.27 -30.63
CA LEU A 93 -12.96 10.59 -29.76
C LEU A 93 -12.25 9.58 -28.84
N GLU A 94 -12.19 9.90 -27.56
CA GLU A 94 -11.54 9.10 -26.53
C GLU A 94 -12.47 8.86 -25.35
N VAL A 95 -12.22 7.80 -24.57
CA VAL A 95 -12.99 7.47 -23.37
C VAL A 95 -12.27 7.90 -22.11
N PRO A 96 -12.99 8.24 -21.04
CA PRO A 96 -12.38 8.53 -19.75
C PRO A 96 -11.78 7.27 -19.12
N THR A 97 -10.83 7.49 -18.21
CA THR A 97 -10.23 6.40 -17.43
C THR A 97 -9.85 6.88 -16.03
N TRP A 98 -9.32 5.96 -15.22
CA TRP A 98 -8.66 6.26 -13.95
C TRP A 98 -7.20 5.89 -14.05
N ASP A 99 -6.34 6.77 -13.57
CA ASP A 99 -4.97 6.42 -13.22
C ASP A 99 -4.88 6.20 -11.72
N TYR A 100 -4.09 5.21 -11.31
CA TYR A 100 -3.98 4.79 -9.91
C TYR A 100 -2.77 3.92 -9.66
N THR A 101 -2.39 3.84 -8.39
CA THR A 101 -1.36 2.94 -7.89
C THR A 101 -1.95 2.07 -6.77
N ALA A 102 -1.59 0.79 -6.76
CA ALA A 102 -2.02 -0.14 -5.72
C ALA A 102 -1.05 -1.33 -5.62
N VAL A 103 -0.94 -1.87 -4.40
CA VAL A 103 -0.24 -3.14 -4.14
C VAL A 103 -1.19 -4.10 -3.46
N HIS A 104 -1.23 -5.33 -3.94
CA HIS A 104 -1.92 -6.44 -3.33
C HIS A 104 -0.89 -7.42 -2.76
N ALA A 105 -0.98 -7.70 -1.48
CA ALA A 105 -0.24 -8.77 -0.81
C ALA A 105 -1.21 -9.89 -0.44
N THR A 106 -0.93 -11.10 -0.88
CA THR A 106 -1.68 -12.29 -0.47
C THR A 106 -0.77 -13.25 0.27
N GLY A 107 -1.31 -13.97 1.25
CA GLY A 107 -0.54 -14.88 2.06
C GLY A 107 -1.36 -15.51 3.18
N ARG A 108 -0.65 -16.06 4.17
CA ARG A 108 -1.23 -16.72 5.34
C ARG A 108 -1.15 -15.82 6.56
N ALA A 109 -2.29 -15.64 7.23
CA ALA A 109 -2.32 -14.90 8.47
C ALA A 109 -2.06 -15.82 9.67
N ARG A 110 -1.36 -15.27 10.67
CA ARG A 110 -1.23 -15.84 12.00
C ARG A 110 -1.36 -14.76 13.07
N LEU A 111 -1.64 -15.16 14.29
CA LEU A 111 -1.60 -14.24 15.41
C LEU A 111 -0.15 -14.11 15.91
N LEU A 112 0.20 -12.92 16.38
CA LEU A 112 1.48 -12.65 17.02
C LEU A 112 1.48 -13.13 18.47
N THR A 113 2.65 -13.52 18.96
CA THR A 113 2.91 -13.66 20.41
C THR A 113 3.00 -12.27 21.06
N ASP A 114 3.01 -12.21 22.39
CA ASP A 114 3.11 -10.93 23.12
C ASP A 114 4.43 -10.20 22.84
N ASP A 115 5.54 -10.93 22.67
CA ASP A 115 6.85 -10.38 22.34
C ASP A 115 6.86 -9.80 20.90
N GLU A 116 6.34 -10.55 19.94
CA GLU A 116 6.21 -10.08 18.55
C GLU A 116 5.26 -8.88 18.45
N LEU A 117 4.19 -8.85 19.22
CA LEU A 117 3.28 -7.70 19.29
C LEU A 117 3.98 -6.47 19.86
N THR A 118 4.85 -6.64 20.85
CA THR A 118 5.66 -5.54 21.40
C THR A 118 6.58 -4.97 20.32
N GLN A 119 7.30 -5.80 19.59
CA GLN A 119 8.17 -5.40 18.48
C GLN A 119 7.39 -4.73 17.33
N GLN A 120 6.18 -5.24 17.03
CA GLN A 120 5.32 -4.63 16.01
C GLN A 120 4.88 -3.22 16.42
N VAL A 121 4.45 -3.01 17.67
CA VAL A 121 4.07 -1.69 18.19
C VAL A 121 5.27 -0.74 18.18
N GLU A 122 6.43 -1.20 18.64
CA GLU A 122 7.68 -0.44 18.59
C GLU A 122 8.02 0.00 17.16
N SER A 123 8.02 -0.94 16.22
CA SER A 123 8.33 -0.66 14.82
C SER A 123 7.34 0.33 14.19
N LEU A 124 6.06 0.23 14.52
CA LEU A 124 5.03 1.13 14.01
C LEU A 124 5.18 2.55 14.60
N VAL A 125 5.43 2.66 15.90
CA VAL A 125 5.67 3.96 16.55
C VAL A 125 6.95 4.59 16.02
N ALA A 126 8.05 3.85 15.94
CA ALA A 126 9.33 4.35 15.41
C ALA A 126 9.23 4.80 13.94
N PHE A 127 8.37 4.14 13.15
CA PHE A 127 8.12 4.55 11.76
C PHE A 127 7.46 5.93 11.66
N HIS A 128 6.48 6.21 12.53
CA HIS A 128 5.73 7.47 12.49
C HIS A 128 6.35 8.57 13.35
N GLU A 129 6.94 8.18 14.49
CA GLU A 129 7.51 9.09 15.50
C GLU A 129 8.81 8.52 16.05
N PRO A 130 9.93 8.60 15.32
CA PRO A 130 11.20 7.97 15.73
C PRO A 130 11.73 8.46 17.08
N ASP A 131 11.36 9.68 17.50
CA ASP A 131 11.75 10.29 18.77
C ASP A 131 10.65 10.19 19.85
N ALA A 132 9.62 9.37 19.66
CA ALA A 132 8.51 9.26 20.59
C ALA A 132 8.99 8.77 21.98
N PRO A 133 8.64 9.48 23.08
CA PRO A 133 8.97 9.04 24.43
C PRO A 133 8.43 7.64 24.77
N LEU A 134 7.36 7.22 24.10
CA LEU A 134 6.75 5.89 24.24
C LEU A 134 7.75 4.76 23.95
N LEU A 135 8.68 4.94 22.99
CA LEU A 135 9.67 3.93 22.63
C LEU A 135 10.61 3.55 23.80
N GLN A 136 10.76 4.44 24.79
CA GLN A 136 11.55 4.19 26.01
C GLN A 136 10.70 3.64 27.17
N GLN A 137 9.39 3.46 26.97
CA GLN A 137 8.43 3.12 28.02
C GLN A 137 7.52 1.94 27.65
N LEU A 138 7.88 1.13 26.67
CA LEU A 138 7.06 0.02 26.20
C LEU A 138 6.76 -1.03 27.30
N ASP A 139 7.64 -1.14 28.29
CA ASP A 139 7.50 -2.03 29.45
C ASP A 139 6.79 -1.38 30.63
N HIS A 140 6.39 -0.10 30.53
CA HIS A 140 5.62 0.54 31.60
C HIS A 140 4.28 -0.18 31.81
N PRO A 141 3.87 -0.47 33.10
CA PRO A 141 2.67 -1.25 33.37
C PRO A 141 1.41 -0.74 32.67
N ASP A 142 1.21 0.58 32.55
CA ASP A 142 0.06 1.16 31.87
C ASP A 142 0.09 0.90 30.35
N ILE A 143 1.28 0.88 29.73
CA ILE A 143 1.44 0.57 28.30
C ILE A 143 1.23 -0.91 28.06
N VAL A 144 1.76 -1.77 28.94
CA VAL A 144 1.49 -3.23 28.90
C VAL A 144 0.01 -3.51 29.01
N ALA A 145 -0.71 -2.85 29.95
CA ALA A 145 -2.15 -2.99 30.09
C ALA A 145 -2.94 -2.54 28.85
N GLN A 146 -2.54 -1.42 28.22
CA GLN A 146 -3.17 -0.95 26.96
C GLN A 146 -2.91 -1.92 25.81
N ARG A 147 -1.70 -2.50 25.72
CA ARG A 147 -1.36 -3.51 24.69
C ARG A 147 -2.23 -4.76 24.78
N GLN A 148 -2.76 -5.12 25.96
CA GLN A 148 -3.72 -6.22 26.10
C GLN A 148 -5.06 -5.96 25.39
N ALA A 149 -5.38 -4.70 25.05
CA ALA A 149 -6.60 -4.34 24.32
C ALA A 149 -6.48 -4.56 22.79
N ILE A 150 -5.33 -4.98 22.29
CA ILE A 150 -5.09 -5.26 20.88
C ILE A 150 -4.70 -6.73 20.65
N VAL A 151 -4.75 -7.16 19.39
CA VAL A 151 -4.32 -8.49 18.94
C VAL A 151 -3.43 -8.28 17.71
N GLY A 152 -2.19 -8.76 17.82
CA GLY A 152 -1.22 -8.69 16.73
C GLY A 152 -1.47 -9.73 15.66
N ILE A 153 -1.18 -9.36 14.43
CA ILE A 153 -1.38 -10.15 13.22
C ILE A 153 -0.10 -10.10 12.40
N ALA A 154 0.39 -11.26 11.97
CA ALA A 154 1.36 -11.36 10.88
C ALA A 154 0.68 -11.92 9.64
N VAL A 155 1.09 -11.43 8.46
CA VAL A 155 0.79 -12.05 7.17
C VAL A 155 2.10 -12.48 6.53
N GLU A 156 2.29 -13.78 6.41
CA GLU A 156 3.39 -14.38 5.63
C GLU A 156 3.06 -14.19 4.14
N VAL A 157 3.80 -13.29 3.48
CA VAL A 157 3.48 -12.86 2.11
C VAL A 157 3.93 -13.91 1.11
N GLU A 158 3.00 -14.59 0.46
CA GLU A 158 3.22 -15.56 -0.60
C GLU A 158 3.35 -14.87 -1.97
N HIS A 159 2.52 -13.83 -2.20
CA HIS A 159 2.54 -13.05 -3.44
C HIS A 159 2.39 -11.57 -3.15
N LEU A 160 3.24 -10.78 -3.79
CA LEU A 160 3.22 -9.33 -3.75
C LEU A 160 3.13 -8.79 -5.17
N GLU A 161 2.07 -8.05 -5.48
CA GLU A 161 1.77 -7.59 -6.82
C GLU A 161 1.47 -6.10 -6.84
N GLY A 162 2.37 -5.33 -7.46
CA GLY A 162 2.24 -3.88 -7.60
C GLY A 162 1.73 -3.48 -8.99
N LYS A 163 0.82 -2.51 -9.01
CA LYS A 163 0.28 -1.89 -10.22
C LYS A 163 0.38 -0.37 -10.14
N GLN A 164 0.87 0.21 -11.23
CA GLN A 164 0.85 1.65 -11.49
C GLN A 164 0.31 1.91 -12.89
N LYS A 165 -0.95 2.25 -12.99
CA LYS A 165 -1.59 2.66 -14.23
C LYS A 165 -1.50 4.17 -14.34
N LEU A 166 -0.60 4.65 -15.21
CA LEU A 166 -0.15 6.04 -15.32
C LEU A 166 -0.08 6.49 -16.78
N ASN A 167 -1.06 6.10 -17.60
CA ASN A 167 -1.12 6.42 -19.02
C ASN A 167 0.10 5.94 -19.86
N GLN A 168 0.82 4.89 -19.43
CA GLN A 168 2.02 4.39 -20.15
C GLN A 168 1.73 3.90 -21.56
N ASN A 169 0.47 3.58 -21.84
CA ASN A 169 -0.01 3.17 -23.17
C ASN A 169 -0.33 4.36 -24.10
N ARG A 170 -0.07 5.60 -23.66
CA ARG A 170 -0.31 6.82 -24.42
C ARG A 170 0.99 7.43 -24.93
N PRO A 171 0.96 8.14 -26.10
CA PRO A 171 2.11 8.91 -26.57
C PRO A 171 2.62 9.93 -25.53
N ALA A 172 3.93 10.20 -25.53
CA ALA A 172 4.57 11.11 -24.58
C ALA A 172 3.90 12.50 -24.56
N GLU A 173 3.52 13.02 -25.73
CA GLU A 173 2.85 14.32 -25.85
C GLU A 173 1.50 14.36 -25.11
N GLN A 174 0.66 13.31 -25.26
CA GLN A 174 -0.62 13.21 -24.54
C GLN A 174 -0.41 13.12 -23.04
N ARG A 175 0.58 12.34 -22.60
CA ARG A 175 0.96 12.22 -21.19
C ARG A 175 1.43 13.57 -20.63
N ALA A 176 2.22 14.33 -21.39
CA ALA A 176 2.67 15.66 -20.99
C ALA A 176 1.51 16.65 -20.82
N ARG A 177 0.46 16.55 -21.64
CA ARG A 177 -0.76 17.38 -21.50
C ARG A 177 -1.51 17.02 -20.22
N VAL A 178 -1.72 15.74 -19.95
CA VAL A 178 -2.34 15.26 -18.70
C VAL A 178 -1.54 15.74 -17.48
N VAL A 179 -0.23 15.62 -17.49
CA VAL A 179 0.64 16.10 -16.42
C VAL A 179 0.46 17.60 -16.15
N ARG A 180 0.38 18.42 -17.19
CA ARG A 180 0.17 19.87 -17.02
C ARG A 180 -1.14 20.18 -16.30
N VAL A 181 -2.24 19.54 -16.69
CA VAL A 181 -3.55 19.75 -16.08
C VAL A 181 -3.56 19.29 -14.62
N LEU A 182 -3.04 18.09 -14.35
CA LEU A 182 -3.06 17.52 -13.00
C LEU A 182 -2.11 18.23 -12.02
N ALA A 183 -0.99 18.78 -12.52
CA ALA A 183 0.00 19.47 -11.69
C ALA A 183 -0.55 20.75 -11.06
N ASP A 184 -1.48 21.42 -11.75
CA ASP A 184 -2.12 22.66 -11.27
C ASP A 184 -3.41 22.41 -10.46
N SER A 185 -3.74 21.12 -10.20
CA SER A 185 -4.95 20.77 -9.46
C SER A 185 -4.89 21.18 -7.98
N VAL A 186 -6.05 21.53 -7.41
CA VAL A 186 -6.21 21.73 -5.98
C VAL A 186 -6.19 20.41 -5.20
N HIS A 187 -6.44 19.27 -5.87
CA HIS A 187 -6.49 17.96 -5.25
C HIS A 187 -5.09 17.32 -5.18
N GLU A 188 -4.68 16.96 -3.97
CA GLU A 188 -3.36 16.36 -3.71
C GLU A 188 -3.12 15.07 -4.52
N SER A 189 -4.13 14.18 -4.56
CA SER A 189 -4.03 12.91 -5.29
C SER A 189 -3.80 13.12 -6.80
N GLU A 190 -4.39 14.14 -7.39
CA GLU A 190 -4.17 14.51 -8.80
C GLU A 190 -2.73 15.00 -9.04
N ARG A 191 -2.22 15.88 -8.17
CA ARG A 191 -0.81 16.33 -8.25
C ARG A 191 0.17 15.18 -8.06
N ALA A 192 -0.12 14.26 -7.15
CA ALA A 192 0.70 13.05 -6.94
C ALA A 192 0.71 12.16 -8.19
N ILE A 193 -0.43 11.96 -8.85
CA ILE A 193 -0.49 11.23 -10.14
C ILE A 193 0.32 11.96 -11.23
N ALA A 194 0.25 13.29 -11.31
CA ALA A 194 1.08 14.06 -12.26
C ALA A 194 2.57 13.80 -12.05
N ALA A 195 3.04 13.80 -10.81
CA ALA A 195 4.43 13.50 -10.46
C ALA A 195 4.83 12.07 -10.88
N LEU A 196 3.97 11.09 -10.60
CA LEU A 196 4.20 9.69 -10.97
C LEU A 196 4.20 9.48 -12.48
N ILE A 197 3.27 10.10 -13.23
CA ILE A 197 3.30 10.05 -14.70
C ILE A 197 4.61 10.61 -15.22
N ARG A 198 5.04 11.78 -14.72
CA ARG A 198 6.30 12.42 -15.12
C ARG A 198 7.51 11.52 -14.87
N ALA A 199 7.58 10.86 -13.72
CA ALA A 199 8.67 9.94 -13.40
C ALA A 199 8.76 8.70 -14.30
N THR A 200 7.67 8.35 -15.00
CA THR A 200 7.65 7.23 -15.98
C THR A 200 7.79 7.68 -17.43
N MET A 201 8.04 8.98 -17.70
CA MET A 201 8.34 9.47 -19.04
C MET A 201 9.85 9.37 -19.31
N PRO A 202 10.25 9.14 -20.57
CA PRO A 202 11.66 9.20 -20.93
C PRO A 202 12.23 10.59 -20.61
N SER A 203 13.49 10.63 -20.20
CA SER A 203 14.19 11.90 -19.98
C SER A 203 14.43 12.57 -21.35
N SER A 204 14.30 13.89 -21.40
CA SER A 204 14.54 14.69 -22.62
C SER A 204 15.96 14.53 -23.22
N ALA A 205 16.87 13.82 -22.53
CA ALA A 205 18.21 13.50 -23.00
C ALA A 205 18.23 12.22 -23.88
N GLU A 206 17.24 11.34 -23.78
CA GLU A 206 17.17 10.10 -24.57
C GLU A 206 16.51 10.32 -25.94
N GLU A 207 15.64 11.32 -26.09
CA GLU A 207 14.99 11.65 -27.37
C GLU A 207 15.93 12.36 -28.39
N ALA A 208 17.12 12.81 -27.97
CA ALA A 208 18.09 13.48 -28.83
C ALA A 208 19.13 12.53 -29.46
N SER A 209 19.01 11.22 -29.28
CA SER A 209 20.01 10.23 -29.71
C SER A 209 19.50 9.22 -30.75
N ASP A 210 18.28 9.41 -31.28
CA ASP A 210 17.73 8.75 -32.47
C ASP A 210 17.49 9.80 -33.57
#